data_44adfb9cc1a5ff3507b3fc93efd88d12
#
_entry.id   44adfb9cc1a5ff3507b3fc93efd88d12
#
_cell.length_a   1.000
_cell.length_b   1.000
_cell.length_c   1.000
_cell.angle_alpha   90.00
_cell.angle_beta   90.00
_cell.angle_gamma   90.00
#
_symmetry.space_group_name_H-M   'P 1'
#
loop_
_entity.id
_entity.type
_entity.pdbx_description
1 polymer ?
#
loop_
_entity_poly.entity_id
_entity_poly.type
_entity_poly.pdbx_seq_one_letter_code
_entity_poly.pdbx_strand_id
1 'polypeptide(L)'
;MNVDTLMGLLAAAQRLCGHRDYVVIGSLSVLGMAQVETIPVGMTLSIDADCYTLADPPRVFNLVKSLGEGSPYHQAHGVYLDPVSPHLPTLPDGWAQRLILVERPPVVAHCLEVNDAAVSKLARGEPRDLRWVRAGLQAGLISLPMVRLRLRQTSFLDADEQRETELRVGALA
;
A
#
# COMPACT_ATOMS: atom_id res chain seq x y z
N MET A 1 -8.24 0.73 -8.96
CA MET A 1 -9.29 0.64 -7.89
C MET A 1 -9.54 2.03 -7.32
N ASN A 2 -10.73 2.32 -6.80
CA ASN A 2 -11.05 3.55 -6.06
C ASN A 2 -11.35 3.25 -4.59
N VAL A 3 -11.57 4.29 -3.78
CA VAL A 3 -11.83 4.16 -2.33
C VAL A 3 -13.08 3.30 -2.05
N ASP A 4 -14.17 3.52 -2.81
CA ASP A 4 -15.42 2.79 -2.58
C ASP A 4 -15.25 1.29 -2.83
N THR A 5 -14.54 0.94 -3.89
CA THR A 5 -14.23 -0.45 -4.24
C THR A 5 -13.32 -1.09 -3.18
N LEU A 6 -12.28 -0.37 -2.72
CA LEU A 6 -11.40 -0.86 -1.65
C LEU A 6 -12.20 -1.12 -0.37
N MET A 7 -12.98 -0.14 0.08
CA MET A 7 -13.76 -0.29 1.31
C MET A 7 -14.82 -1.39 1.20
N GLY A 8 -15.41 -1.60 0.03
CA GLY A 8 -16.31 -2.72 -0.26
C GLY A 8 -15.63 -4.09 -0.13
N LEU A 9 -14.39 -4.22 -0.64
CA LEU A 9 -13.58 -5.43 -0.49
C LEU A 9 -13.23 -5.70 0.97
N LEU A 10 -12.78 -4.67 1.72
CA LEU A 10 -12.47 -4.81 3.14
C LEU A 10 -13.72 -5.14 3.99
N ALA A 11 -14.89 -4.59 3.63
CA ALA A 11 -16.14 -4.95 4.28
C ALA A 11 -16.54 -6.42 4.00
N ALA A 12 -16.25 -6.95 2.80
CA ALA A 12 -16.42 -8.37 2.51
C ALA A 12 -15.45 -9.23 3.37
N ALA A 13 -14.22 -8.79 3.53
CA ALA A 13 -13.23 -9.45 4.40
C ALA A 13 -13.70 -9.45 5.87
N GLN A 14 -14.21 -8.33 6.36
CA GLN A 14 -14.74 -8.20 7.73
C GLN A 14 -15.88 -9.21 8.01
N ARG A 15 -16.79 -9.38 7.06
CA ARG A 15 -17.89 -10.38 7.20
C ARG A 15 -17.38 -11.81 7.35
N LEU A 16 -16.22 -12.13 6.80
CA LEU A 16 -15.63 -13.47 6.83
C LEU A 16 -14.74 -13.73 8.05
N CYS A 17 -13.99 -12.73 8.50
CA CYS A 17 -13.00 -12.90 9.58
C CYS A 17 -13.36 -12.17 10.89
N GLY A 18 -14.33 -11.25 10.86
CA GLY A 18 -14.76 -10.46 12.02
C GLY A 18 -13.86 -9.27 12.36
N HIS A 19 -12.72 -9.11 11.70
CA HIS A 19 -11.79 -8.01 11.97
C HIS A 19 -12.22 -6.73 11.26
N ARG A 20 -12.14 -5.61 11.98
CA ARG A 20 -12.54 -4.29 11.49
C ARG A 20 -11.40 -3.53 10.81
N ASP A 21 -10.19 -3.64 11.37
CA ASP A 21 -9.06 -2.79 11.05
C ASP A 21 -8.08 -3.51 10.12
N TYR A 22 -7.81 -2.89 8.95
CA TYR A 22 -6.93 -3.42 7.91
C TYR A 22 -5.81 -2.43 7.62
N VAL A 23 -4.57 -2.88 7.65
CA VAL A 23 -3.44 -2.11 7.12
C VAL A 23 -3.35 -2.36 5.63
N VAL A 24 -3.43 -1.29 4.84
CA VAL A 24 -3.31 -1.31 3.38
C VAL A 24 -1.94 -0.77 2.99
N ILE A 25 -1.15 -1.60 2.36
CA ILE A 25 0.18 -1.25 1.84
C ILE A 25 0.18 -1.27 0.31
N GLY A 26 1.34 -1.23 -0.32
CA GLY A 26 1.44 -1.31 -1.77
C GLY A 26 0.87 -0.11 -2.51
N SER A 27 0.39 -0.34 -3.73
CA SER A 27 -0.02 0.75 -4.64
C SER A 27 -1.28 1.46 -4.18
N LEU A 28 -2.22 0.74 -3.59
CA LEU A 28 -3.52 1.29 -3.20
C LEU A 28 -3.51 2.03 -1.87
N SER A 29 -2.40 2.02 -1.13
CA SER A 29 -2.25 2.85 0.08
C SER A 29 -2.44 4.34 -0.22
N VAL A 30 -2.14 4.80 -1.45
CA VAL A 30 -2.39 6.19 -1.88
C VAL A 30 -3.87 6.60 -1.75
N LEU A 31 -4.79 5.65 -1.74
CA LEU A 31 -6.22 5.94 -1.55
C LEU A 31 -6.53 6.58 -0.19
N GLY A 32 -5.63 6.49 0.79
CA GLY A 32 -5.69 7.27 2.02
C GLY A 32 -5.71 8.78 1.79
N MET A 33 -5.11 9.26 0.70
CA MET A 33 -5.08 10.68 0.31
C MET A 33 -6.33 11.16 -0.43
N ALA A 34 -7.22 10.25 -0.87
CA ALA A 34 -8.33 10.59 -1.77
C ALA A 34 -9.38 11.55 -1.20
N GLN A 35 -9.34 11.83 0.11
CA GLN A 35 -10.23 12.81 0.74
C GLN A 35 -9.74 14.26 0.60
N VAL A 36 -8.44 14.45 0.38
CA VAL A 36 -7.79 15.76 0.38
C VAL A 36 -7.10 16.09 -0.94
N GLU A 37 -6.84 15.06 -1.76
CA GLU A 37 -6.08 15.22 -3.00
C GLU A 37 -6.71 14.43 -4.16
N THR A 38 -6.48 14.90 -5.37
CA THR A 38 -6.82 14.16 -6.60
C THR A 38 -5.71 13.16 -6.90
N ILE A 39 -6.04 11.87 -6.87
CA ILE A 39 -5.08 10.80 -7.11
C ILE A 39 -4.92 10.54 -8.61
N PRO A 40 -3.69 10.58 -9.18
CA PRO A 40 -3.44 10.21 -10.57
C PRO A 40 -3.88 8.77 -10.86
N VAL A 41 -4.54 8.54 -11.99
CA VAL A 41 -4.98 7.21 -12.42
C VAL A 41 -3.82 6.20 -12.41
N GLY A 42 -2.62 6.62 -12.82
CA GLY A 42 -1.43 5.76 -12.83
C GLY A 42 -1.04 5.21 -11.45
N MET A 43 -1.52 5.81 -10.36
CA MET A 43 -1.27 5.33 -8.99
C MET A 43 -2.35 4.36 -8.47
N THR A 44 -3.49 4.26 -9.13
CA THR A 44 -4.65 3.46 -8.71
C THR A 44 -5.02 2.33 -9.68
N LEU A 45 -4.11 1.99 -10.60
CA LEU A 45 -4.34 0.95 -11.62
C LEU A 45 -4.43 -0.47 -11.04
N SER A 46 -3.89 -0.69 -9.84
CA SER A 46 -3.94 -2.01 -9.19
C SER A 46 -5.36 -2.49 -8.99
N ILE A 47 -5.58 -3.78 -9.25
CA ILE A 47 -6.83 -4.50 -8.95
C ILE A 47 -6.70 -5.34 -7.68
N ASP A 48 -5.50 -5.53 -7.20
CA ASP A 48 -5.11 -6.21 -5.96
C ASP A 48 -4.98 -5.21 -4.81
N ALA A 49 -5.53 -5.55 -3.66
CA ALA A 49 -5.36 -4.81 -2.42
C ALA A 49 -4.39 -5.56 -1.49
N ASP A 50 -3.13 -5.09 -1.46
CA ASP A 50 -2.12 -5.60 -0.53
C ASP A 50 -2.50 -5.21 0.90
N CYS A 51 -2.93 -6.15 1.74
CA CYS A 51 -3.34 -5.81 3.10
C CYS A 51 -3.20 -6.97 4.09
N TYR A 52 -3.28 -6.61 5.38
CA TYR A 52 -3.42 -7.55 6.49
C TYR A 52 -4.32 -6.97 7.59
N THR A 53 -4.86 -7.82 8.47
CA THR A 53 -5.66 -7.35 9.61
C THR A 53 -4.75 -6.90 10.75
N LEU A 54 -5.06 -5.76 11.37
CA LEU A 54 -4.22 -5.18 12.42
C LEU A 54 -4.16 -6.06 13.68
N ALA A 55 -5.29 -6.66 14.07
CA ALA A 55 -5.40 -7.47 15.29
C ALA A 55 -4.73 -8.85 15.17
N ASP A 56 -4.77 -9.46 13.98
CA ASP A 56 -4.21 -10.80 13.72
C ASP A 56 -3.76 -10.86 12.25
N PRO A 57 -2.54 -10.35 11.93
CA PRO A 57 -2.06 -10.27 10.55
C PRO A 57 -2.14 -11.58 9.75
N PRO A 58 -1.81 -12.78 10.31
CA PRO A 58 -1.94 -14.04 9.60
C PRO A 58 -3.37 -14.39 9.20
N ARG A 59 -4.38 -13.86 9.87
CA ARG A 59 -5.79 -14.15 9.59
C ARG A 59 -6.22 -13.85 8.16
N VAL A 60 -5.63 -12.85 7.54
CA VAL A 60 -5.95 -12.44 6.18
C VAL A 60 -5.69 -13.54 5.14
N PHE A 61 -4.70 -14.42 5.37
CA PHE A 61 -4.37 -15.52 4.45
C PHE A 61 -5.51 -16.55 4.35
N ASN A 62 -6.36 -16.68 5.36
CA ASN A 62 -7.52 -17.55 5.32
C ASN A 62 -8.63 -17.05 4.38
N LEU A 63 -8.54 -15.79 3.92
CA LEU A 63 -9.53 -15.16 3.04
C LEU A 63 -9.25 -15.39 1.55
N VAL A 64 -8.07 -15.92 1.18
CA VAL A 64 -7.63 -16.09 -0.21
C VAL A 64 -8.63 -16.85 -1.06
N LYS A 65 -9.20 -17.95 -0.55
CA LYS A 65 -10.18 -18.75 -1.29
C LYS A 65 -11.46 -17.97 -1.64
N SER A 66 -11.84 -17.01 -0.82
CA SER A 66 -13.08 -16.26 -0.96
C SER A 66 -12.90 -14.90 -1.63
N LEU A 67 -11.75 -14.24 -1.39
CA LEU A 67 -11.50 -12.84 -1.79
C LEU A 67 -10.21 -12.66 -2.59
N GLY A 68 -9.33 -13.66 -2.68
CA GLY A 68 -8.06 -13.58 -3.39
C GLY A 68 -8.19 -13.69 -4.90
N GLU A 69 -7.06 -13.73 -5.60
CA GLU A 69 -7.01 -13.90 -7.04
C GLU A 69 -7.75 -15.17 -7.49
N GLY A 70 -8.55 -15.09 -8.54
CA GLY A 70 -9.35 -16.20 -9.07
C GLY A 70 -10.57 -16.60 -8.23
N SER A 71 -10.80 -15.96 -7.06
CA SER A 71 -11.94 -16.24 -6.20
C SER A 71 -13.28 -15.82 -6.83
N PRO A 72 -14.41 -16.29 -6.27
CA PRO A 72 -15.74 -15.82 -6.71
C PRO A 72 -15.91 -14.29 -6.59
N TYR A 73 -15.30 -13.69 -5.55
CA TYR A 73 -15.33 -12.23 -5.40
C TYR A 73 -14.57 -11.53 -6.54
N HIS A 74 -13.36 -12.01 -6.85
CA HIS A 74 -12.57 -11.47 -7.96
C HIS A 74 -13.32 -11.58 -9.28
N GLN A 75 -13.95 -12.73 -9.57
CA GLN A 75 -14.73 -12.94 -10.81
C GLN A 75 -15.93 -12.01 -10.90
N ALA A 76 -16.59 -11.72 -9.77
CA ALA A 76 -17.77 -10.87 -9.73
C ALA A 76 -17.45 -9.36 -9.75
N HIS A 77 -16.32 -8.94 -9.18
CA HIS A 77 -16.02 -7.52 -8.94
C HIS A 77 -14.78 -7.00 -9.68
N GLY A 78 -13.98 -7.88 -10.30
CA GLY A 78 -12.76 -7.52 -11.04
C GLY A 78 -11.60 -7.06 -10.14
N VAL A 79 -11.73 -7.20 -8.82
CA VAL A 79 -10.71 -6.83 -7.82
C VAL A 79 -10.59 -7.92 -6.77
N TYR A 80 -9.46 -8.00 -6.09
CA TYR A 80 -9.22 -9.01 -5.08
C TYR A 80 -8.33 -8.53 -3.93
N LEU A 81 -8.33 -9.29 -2.85
CA LEU A 81 -7.48 -9.09 -1.68
C LEU A 81 -6.20 -9.89 -1.87
N ASP A 82 -5.05 -9.22 -1.79
CA ASP A 82 -3.74 -9.86 -1.76
C ASP A 82 -3.19 -9.81 -0.32
N PRO A 83 -3.17 -10.98 0.38
CA PRO A 83 -2.70 -11.01 1.75
C PRO A 83 -1.19 -10.87 1.80
N VAL A 84 -0.71 -9.95 2.62
CA VAL A 84 0.71 -9.69 2.80
C VAL A 84 1.13 -9.80 4.25
N SER A 85 2.40 -10.17 4.47
CA SER A 85 3.00 -10.12 5.80
C SER A 85 3.38 -8.69 6.16
N PRO A 86 3.17 -8.24 7.42
CA PRO A 86 3.64 -6.93 7.87
C PRO A 86 5.17 -6.77 7.81
N HIS A 87 5.91 -7.88 7.71
CA HIS A 87 7.37 -7.89 7.63
C HIS A 87 7.92 -7.95 6.19
N LEU A 88 7.03 -8.01 5.19
CA LEU A 88 7.44 -8.13 3.79
C LEU A 88 8.08 -6.84 3.23
N PRO A 89 7.49 -5.65 3.42
CA PRO A 89 8.02 -4.44 2.79
C PRO A 89 9.18 -3.84 3.60
N THR A 90 10.21 -3.36 2.91
CA THR A 90 11.20 -2.46 3.47
C THR A 90 10.55 -1.10 3.73
N LEU A 91 10.47 -0.66 4.98
CA LEU A 91 9.78 0.55 5.41
C LEU A 91 10.66 1.39 6.36
N PRO A 92 10.52 2.72 6.34
CA PRO A 92 11.25 3.59 7.27
C PRO A 92 10.71 3.47 8.70
N ASP A 93 11.60 3.65 9.69
CA ASP A 93 11.21 3.64 11.09
C ASP A 93 10.05 4.58 11.38
N GLY A 94 9.16 4.17 12.25
CA GLY A 94 7.99 4.95 12.64
C GLY A 94 6.87 5.02 11.58
N TRP A 95 6.89 4.22 10.52
CA TRP A 95 5.82 4.19 9.50
C TRP A 95 4.44 3.91 10.08
N ALA A 96 4.35 3.05 11.09
CA ALA A 96 3.06 2.66 11.70
C ALA A 96 2.35 3.84 12.40
N GLN A 97 3.09 4.85 12.86
CA GLN A 97 2.54 6.08 13.46
C GLN A 97 2.07 7.08 12.41
N ARG A 98 2.36 6.85 11.14
CA ARG A 98 2.03 7.76 10.02
C ARG A 98 0.93 7.22 9.13
N LEU A 99 0.31 6.11 9.49
CA LEU A 99 -0.80 5.53 8.72
C LEU A 99 -1.95 6.53 8.60
N ILE A 100 -2.50 6.64 7.40
CA ILE A 100 -3.64 7.50 7.09
C ILE A 100 -4.93 6.68 7.23
N LEU A 101 -5.84 7.15 8.06
CA LEU A 101 -7.08 6.44 8.35
C LEU A 101 -8.18 6.82 7.37
N VAL A 102 -8.80 5.81 6.79
CA VAL A 102 -10.06 5.94 6.03
C VAL A 102 -11.11 5.09 6.73
N GLU A 103 -12.03 5.75 7.40
CA GLU A 103 -13.09 5.07 8.15
C GLU A 103 -14.39 5.06 7.36
N ARG A 104 -14.91 3.86 7.11
CA ARG A 104 -16.27 3.63 6.58
C ARG A 104 -16.84 2.38 7.26
N PRO A 105 -17.74 2.54 8.23
CA PRO A 105 -18.31 1.38 8.93
C PRO A 105 -18.83 0.33 7.95
N PRO A 106 -18.56 -0.97 8.17
CA PRO A 106 -18.02 -1.56 9.42
C PRO A 106 -16.48 -1.65 9.48
N VAL A 107 -15.72 -1.04 8.57
CA VAL A 107 -14.27 -1.21 8.46
C VAL A 107 -13.49 0.10 8.55
N VAL A 108 -12.22 -0.02 8.90
CA VAL A 108 -11.22 1.05 8.88
C VAL A 108 -10.01 0.57 8.07
N ALA A 109 -9.62 1.33 7.05
CA ALA A 109 -8.37 1.13 6.34
C ALA A 109 -7.30 2.06 6.93
N HIS A 110 -6.20 1.48 7.36
CA HIS A 110 -4.99 2.14 7.81
C HIS A 110 -4.02 2.14 6.63
N CYS A 111 -4.05 3.18 5.81
CA CYS A 111 -3.28 3.27 4.58
C CYS A 111 -1.85 3.74 4.86
N LEU A 112 -0.86 3.06 4.29
CA LEU A 112 0.54 3.48 4.38
C LEU A 112 0.69 4.89 3.79
N GLU A 113 1.41 5.78 4.50
CA GLU A 113 1.68 7.14 4.06
C GLU A 113 2.46 7.12 2.75
N VAL A 114 2.14 8.03 1.83
CA VAL A 114 2.57 7.98 0.43
C VAL A 114 4.10 8.07 0.24
N ASN A 115 4.82 8.82 1.10
CA ASN A 115 6.29 8.89 1.04
C ASN A 115 6.92 7.63 1.64
N ASP A 116 6.32 7.01 2.65
CA ASP A 116 6.75 5.73 3.19
C ASP A 116 6.52 4.60 2.16
N ALA A 117 5.38 4.63 1.46
CA ALA A 117 5.09 3.73 0.34
C ALA A 117 6.11 3.92 -0.81
N ALA A 118 6.50 5.16 -1.09
CA ALA A 118 7.52 5.44 -2.10
C ALA A 118 8.88 4.83 -1.76
N VAL A 119 9.30 4.85 -0.48
CA VAL A 119 10.53 4.18 -0.03
C VAL A 119 10.47 2.68 -0.32
N SER A 120 9.40 2.01 0.10
CA SER A 120 9.23 0.57 -0.13
C SER A 120 9.24 0.22 -1.63
N LYS A 121 8.58 1.04 -2.46
CA LYS A 121 8.57 0.87 -3.92
C LYS A 121 9.96 1.08 -4.55
N LEU A 122 10.71 2.03 -4.06
CA LEU A 122 12.07 2.29 -4.54
C LEU A 122 13.04 1.18 -4.09
N ALA A 123 12.84 0.59 -2.90
CA ALA A 123 13.60 -0.57 -2.44
C ALA A 123 13.35 -1.77 -3.36
N ARG A 124 12.10 -2.11 -3.66
CA ARG A 124 11.75 -3.19 -4.58
C ARG A 124 12.21 -2.91 -6.01
N GLY A 125 11.99 -1.69 -6.52
CA GLY A 125 12.54 -1.19 -7.77
C GLY A 125 11.93 -1.74 -9.05
N GLU A 126 10.76 -2.37 -8.99
CA GLU A 126 10.06 -2.87 -10.18
C GLU A 126 9.68 -1.72 -11.13
N PRO A 127 9.64 -1.93 -12.46
CA PRO A 127 9.26 -0.88 -13.40
C PRO A 127 7.91 -0.21 -13.11
N ARG A 128 6.94 -0.99 -12.59
CA ARG A 128 5.63 -0.47 -12.17
C ARG A 128 5.74 0.45 -10.95
N ASP A 129 6.65 0.14 -10.01
CA ASP A 129 6.89 0.95 -8.81
C ASP A 129 7.50 2.30 -9.16
N LEU A 130 8.48 2.31 -10.05
CA LEU A 130 9.11 3.54 -10.51
C LEU A 130 8.12 4.45 -11.26
N ARG A 131 7.19 3.86 -12.03
CA ARG A 131 6.11 4.64 -12.68
C ARG A 131 5.17 5.24 -11.64
N TRP A 132 4.79 4.48 -10.61
CA TRP A 132 3.94 4.94 -9.52
C TRP A 132 4.57 6.10 -8.76
N VAL A 133 5.85 5.98 -8.38
CA VAL A 133 6.61 7.05 -7.70
C VAL A 133 6.71 8.31 -8.56
N ARG A 134 7.02 8.17 -9.86
CA ARG A 134 7.07 9.31 -10.79
C ARG A 134 5.72 10.02 -10.90
N ALA A 135 4.63 9.27 -11.01
CA ALA A 135 3.29 9.84 -11.06
C ALA A 135 2.96 10.64 -9.79
N GLY A 136 3.33 10.10 -8.61
CA GLY A 136 3.14 10.79 -7.33
C GLY A 136 4.00 12.06 -7.19
N LEU A 137 5.24 12.04 -7.66
CA LEU A 137 6.12 13.22 -7.70
C LEU A 137 5.55 14.32 -8.62
N GLN A 138 5.10 13.94 -9.83
CA GLN A 138 4.50 14.87 -10.79
C GLN A 138 3.21 15.51 -10.28
N ALA A 139 2.44 14.77 -9.49
CA ALA A 139 1.20 15.25 -8.88
C ALA A 139 1.43 16.03 -7.57
N GLY A 140 2.66 16.10 -7.07
CA GLY A 140 2.97 16.73 -5.77
C GLY A 140 2.52 15.94 -4.55
N LEU A 141 2.05 14.70 -4.72
CA LEU A 141 1.66 13.80 -3.62
C LEU A 141 2.88 13.22 -2.90
N ILE A 142 3.95 12.94 -3.65
CA ILE A 142 5.23 12.48 -3.11
C ILE A 142 6.20 13.65 -3.09
N SER A 143 6.90 13.81 -1.97
CA SER A 143 7.96 14.81 -1.79
C SER A 143 9.32 14.15 -1.82
N LEU A 144 10.14 14.44 -2.85
CA LEU A 144 11.49 13.86 -2.95
C LEU A 144 12.37 14.20 -1.73
N PRO A 145 12.35 15.42 -1.15
CA PRO A 145 13.02 15.71 0.11
C PRO A 145 12.54 14.82 1.27
N MET A 146 11.22 14.55 1.35
CA MET A 146 10.67 13.67 2.38
C MET A 146 11.12 12.22 2.17
N VAL A 147 11.07 11.70 0.95
CA VAL A 147 11.58 10.36 0.62
C VAL A 147 13.05 10.22 1.03
N ARG A 148 13.91 11.21 0.72
CA ARG A 148 15.32 11.22 1.14
C ARG A 148 15.49 11.24 2.66
N LEU A 149 14.61 11.94 3.38
CA LEU A 149 14.61 11.92 4.85
C LEU A 149 14.26 10.52 5.37
N ARG A 150 13.20 9.91 4.85
CA ARG A 150 12.74 8.56 5.22
C ARG A 150 13.77 7.49 4.94
N LEU A 151 14.49 7.56 3.82
CA LEU A 151 15.57 6.62 3.50
C LEU A 151 16.65 6.56 4.58
N ARG A 152 17.00 7.70 5.17
CA ARG A 152 17.97 7.73 6.28
C ARG A 152 17.48 7.07 7.57
N GLN A 153 16.18 6.80 7.65
CA GLN A 153 15.49 6.14 8.76
C GLN A 153 15.04 4.72 8.39
N THR A 154 15.60 4.16 7.31
CA THR A 154 15.19 2.85 6.80
C THR A 154 16.28 1.83 7.08
N SER A 155 15.90 0.73 7.70
CA SER A 155 16.72 -0.48 7.79
C SER A 155 16.48 -1.33 6.54
N PHE A 156 17.48 -1.44 5.68
CA PHE A 156 17.42 -2.24 4.47
C PHE A 156 17.73 -3.70 4.75
N LEU A 157 17.30 -4.59 3.85
CA LEU A 157 17.56 -6.01 3.93
C LEU A 157 19.07 -6.31 3.91
N ASP A 158 19.79 -5.61 3.04
CA ASP A 158 21.24 -5.67 2.89
C ASP A 158 21.81 -4.39 2.24
N ALA A 159 23.13 -4.34 2.10
CA ALA A 159 23.83 -3.20 1.52
C ALA A 159 23.55 -3.02 0.02
N ASP A 160 23.17 -4.06 -0.68
CA ASP A 160 22.85 -3.99 -2.10
C ASP A 160 21.48 -3.35 -2.33
N GLU A 161 20.47 -3.74 -1.55
CA GLU A 161 19.15 -3.09 -1.57
C GLU A 161 19.28 -1.59 -1.25
N GLN A 162 20.08 -1.25 -0.23
CA GLN A 162 20.33 0.16 0.13
C GLN A 162 20.94 0.92 -1.04
N ARG A 163 22.05 0.43 -1.60
CA ARG A 163 22.78 1.08 -2.69
C ARG A 163 21.90 1.28 -3.93
N GLU A 164 21.16 0.24 -4.32
CA GLU A 164 20.27 0.32 -5.47
C GLU A 164 19.12 1.30 -5.24
N THR A 165 18.58 1.35 -4.03
CA THR A 165 17.52 2.30 -3.66
C THR A 165 18.04 3.74 -3.74
N GLU A 166 19.23 4.01 -3.21
CA GLU A 166 19.87 5.32 -3.29
C GLU A 166 20.14 5.76 -4.74
N LEU A 167 20.58 4.84 -5.61
CA LEU A 167 20.77 5.11 -7.04
C LEU A 167 19.44 5.47 -7.72
N ARG A 168 18.36 4.72 -7.43
CA ARG A 168 17.02 5.00 -7.98
C ARG A 168 16.51 6.37 -7.54
N VAL A 169 16.73 6.74 -6.28
CA VAL A 169 16.36 8.08 -5.76
C VAL A 169 17.19 9.18 -6.39
N GLY A 170 18.49 8.94 -6.62
CA GLY A 170 19.36 9.86 -7.35
C GLY A 170 18.86 10.15 -8.77
N ALA A 171 18.31 9.14 -9.44
CA ALA A 171 17.78 9.24 -10.81
C ALA A 171 16.39 9.94 -10.90
N LEU A 172 15.77 10.29 -9.77
CA LEU A 172 14.50 11.04 -9.70
C LEU A 172 14.71 12.56 -9.51
N ALA A 173 15.96 13.01 -9.39
CA ALA A 173 16.33 14.40 -9.11
C ALA A 173 16.29 15.29 -10.36
#